data_e393c5a1a61bd51e1f7bf3c03eef43e0
#
_entry.id   e393c5a1a61bd51e1f7bf3c03eef43e0
#
_cell.length_a   1.000
_cell.length_b   1.000
_cell.length_c   1.000
_cell.angle_alpha   90.00
_cell.angle_beta   90.00
_cell.angle_gamma   90.00
#
_symmetry.space_group_name_H-M   'P 1'
#
loop_
_entity.id
_entity.type
_entity.pdbx_description
1 polymer ?
#
loop_
_entity_poly.entity_id
_entity_poly.type
_entity_poly.pdbx_seq_one_letter_code
_entity_poly.pdbx_strand_id
1 'polypeptide(L)'
;MIALNHWNAHIDNAFFWREGEALHCGLIDWGRVGQITLGAALWGGLSAAHHDIWDRHLDDLLGLFVEEYRSGGGPAVTAAALEQHLMMHIAAMGVARVLAFPEIIEFRLPGVFEASGPQDPEVLAVEPGRNCLHVLTVFLKLWEARDLGGRARRLS
;
A
#
# COMPACT_ATOMS: atom_id res chain seq x y z
N MET A 1 5.79 -15.96 -3.88
CA MET A 1 4.40 -15.90 -4.39
C MET A 1 4.34 -14.82 -5.46
N ILE A 2 4.30 -15.22 -6.73
CA ILE A 2 4.26 -14.33 -7.90
C ILE A 2 3.01 -14.69 -8.71
N ALA A 3 2.25 -13.70 -9.14
CA ALA A 3 1.09 -13.86 -9.98
C ALA A 3 0.98 -12.72 -10.99
N LEU A 4 0.21 -12.93 -12.04
CA LEU A 4 -0.21 -11.85 -12.91
C LEU A 4 -1.22 -10.98 -12.15
N ASN A 5 -0.95 -9.70 -12.01
CA ASN A 5 -1.83 -8.80 -11.27
C ASN A 5 -1.72 -7.35 -11.73
N HIS A 6 -2.72 -6.59 -11.30
CA HIS A 6 -2.78 -5.14 -11.45
C HIS A 6 -2.11 -4.50 -10.24
N TRP A 7 -0.81 -4.28 -10.29
CA TRP A 7 -0.03 -3.81 -9.15
C TRP A 7 -0.43 -2.41 -8.61
N ASN A 8 -1.29 -1.68 -9.30
CA ASN A 8 -1.72 -0.32 -8.98
C ASN A 8 -3.25 -0.25 -8.83
N ALA A 9 -3.86 -1.23 -8.18
CA ALA A 9 -5.31 -1.36 -8.00
C ALA A 9 -5.85 -0.50 -6.83
N HIS A 10 -5.35 0.73 -6.65
CA HIS A 10 -5.86 1.66 -5.64
C HIS A 10 -7.14 2.35 -6.11
N ILE A 11 -7.75 3.11 -5.22
CA ILE A 11 -9.08 3.71 -5.40
C ILE A 11 -9.21 4.55 -6.67
N ASP A 12 -8.14 5.26 -7.09
CA ASP A 12 -8.17 6.10 -8.28
C ASP A 12 -8.20 5.30 -9.60
N ASN A 13 -7.87 4.00 -9.53
CA ASN A 13 -7.94 3.05 -10.63
C ASN A 13 -9.12 2.08 -10.48
N ALA A 14 -10.08 2.39 -9.62
CA ALA A 14 -11.27 1.59 -9.39
C ALA A 14 -12.53 2.41 -9.72
N PHE A 15 -13.55 1.73 -10.23
CA PHE A 15 -14.88 2.31 -10.39
C PHE A 15 -15.90 1.36 -9.78
N PHE A 16 -16.98 1.94 -9.28
CA PHE A 16 -18.00 1.21 -8.54
C PHE A 16 -19.37 1.44 -9.15
N TRP A 17 -20.21 0.42 -9.17
CA TRP A 17 -21.61 0.55 -9.57
C TRP A 17 -22.49 -0.35 -8.71
N ARG A 18 -23.78 -0.07 -8.68
CA ARG A 18 -24.77 -0.89 -8.00
C ARG A 18 -25.65 -1.62 -9.00
N GLU A 19 -25.94 -2.87 -8.67
CA GLU A 19 -26.92 -3.68 -9.39
C GLU A 19 -27.89 -4.24 -8.34
N GLY A 20 -29.04 -3.60 -8.23
CA GLY A 20 -29.91 -3.79 -7.06
C GLY A 20 -29.22 -3.31 -5.77
N GLU A 21 -29.13 -4.20 -4.78
CA GLU A 21 -28.43 -3.93 -3.52
C GLU A 21 -26.94 -4.30 -3.56
N ALA A 22 -26.50 -5.03 -4.56
CA ALA A 22 -25.11 -5.44 -4.70
C ALA A 22 -24.23 -4.28 -5.15
N LEU A 23 -23.08 -4.12 -4.48
CA LEU A 23 -22.01 -3.19 -4.89
C LEU A 23 -20.97 -3.99 -5.68
N HIS A 24 -20.69 -3.53 -6.89
CA HIS A 24 -19.67 -4.08 -7.76
C HIS A 24 -18.50 -3.14 -7.91
N CYS A 25 -17.32 -3.69 -8.19
CA CYS A 25 -16.10 -2.95 -8.44
C CYS A 25 -15.45 -3.44 -9.73
N GLY A 26 -14.96 -2.51 -10.54
CA GLY A 26 -14.11 -2.80 -11.68
C GLY A 26 -12.82 -1.99 -11.59
N LEU A 27 -11.79 -2.44 -12.32
CA LEU A 27 -10.50 -1.78 -12.39
C LEU A 27 -10.25 -1.22 -13.79
N ILE A 28 -9.60 -0.08 -13.84
CA ILE A 28 -9.10 0.60 -15.05
C ILE A 28 -7.58 0.70 -15.01
N ASP A 29 -6.98 1.23 -16.05
CA ASP A 29 -5.52 1.43 -16.18
C ASP A 29 -4.69 0.14 -16.10
N TRP A 30 -5.03 -0.83 -16.93
CA TRP A 30 -4.32 -2.11 -17.03
C TRP A 30 -2.96 -2.02 -17.75
N GLY A 31 -2.50 -0.84 -18.10
CA GLY A 31 -1.28 -0.62 -18.89
C GLY A 31 0.01 -1.14 -18.26
N ARG A 32 -0.02 -1.43 -16.96
CA ARG A 32 1.13 -1.95 -16.20
C ARG A 32 0.90 -3.33 -15.58
N VAL A 33 -0.09 -4.07 -16.05
CA VAL A 33 -0.30 -5.44 -15.60
C VAL A 33 0.96 -6.28 -15.82
N GLY A 34 1.33 -7.08 -14.84
CA GLY A 34 2.56 -7.86 -14.90
C GLY A 34 2.65 -8.94 -13.83
N GLN A 35 3.70 -9.74 -13.93
CA GLN A 35 4.02 -10.75 -12.92
C GLN A 35 4.81 -10.10 -11.80
N ILE A 36 4.15 -9.90 -10.66
CA ILE A 36 4.79 -9.39 -9.44
C ILE A 36 4.36 -10.21 -8.22
N THR A 37 5.00 -9.93 -7.09
CA THR A 37 4.64 -10.60 -5.84
C THR A 37 3.25 -10.21 -5.37
N LEU A 38 2.52 -11.13 -4.72
CA LEU A 38 1.22 -10.84 -4.13
C LEU A 38 1.31 -9.74 -3.06
N GLY A 39 2.44 -9.64 -2.34
CA GLY A 39 2.68 -8.53 -1.41
C GLY A 39 2.73 -7.17 -2.11
N ALA A 40 3.35 -7.08 -3.30
CA ALA A 40 3.35 -5.86 -4.10
C ALA A 40 1.96 -5.51 -4.64
N ALA A 41 1.17 -6.52 -5.03
CA ALA A 41 -0.21 -6.33 -5.47
C ALA A 41 -1.10 -5.75 -4.37
N LEU A 42 -1.02 -6.31 -3.15
CA LEU A 42 -1.74 -5.81 -1.98
C LEU A 42 -1.31 -4.39 -1.61
N TRP A 43 0.00 -4.12 -1.62
CA TRP A 43 0.49 -2.77 -1.41
C TRP A 43 -0.09 -1.80 -2.46
N GLY A 44 -0.09 -2.17 -3.72
CA GLY A 44 -0.67 -1.36 -4.80
C GLY A 44 -2.16 -1.07 -4.61
N GLY A 45 -2.93 -2.01 -4.09
CA GLY A 45 -4.34 -1.83 -3.77
C GLY A 45 -4.59 -0.97 -2.53
N LEU A 46 -3.73 -1.10 -1.51
CA LEU A 46 -3.95 -0.50 -0.19
C LEU A 46 -3.11 0.76 0.06
N SER A 47 -2.14 1.09 -0.79
CA SER A 47 -1.19 2.19 -0.53
C SER A 47 -1.84 3.56 -0.36
N ALA A 48 -2.99 3.79 -0.98
CA ALA A 48 -3.79 5.01 -0.84
C ALA A 48 -4.88 4.92 0.25
N ALA A 49 -5.03 3.75 0.89
CA ALA A 49 -6.05 3.55 1.92
C ALA A 49 -5.70 4.32 3.19
N HIS A 50 -6.73 4.90 3.84
CA HIS A 50 -6.55 5.56 5.12
C HIS A 50 -5.91 4.61 6.14
N HIS A 51 -5.08 5.15 7.04
CA HIS A 51 -4.34 4.34 8.01
C HIS A 51 -5.25 3.47 8.90
N ASP A 52 -6.49 3.88 9.17
CA ASP A 52 -7.45 3.07 9.92
C ASP A 52 -7.77 1.72 9.26
N ILE A 53 -7.71 1.66 7.92
CA ILE A 53 -7.88 0.40 7.19
C ILE A 53 -6.73 -0.57 7.52
N TRP A 54 -5.52 -0.06 7.56
CA TRP A 54 -4.35 -0.83 7.94
C TRP A 54 -4.38 -1.27 9.41
N ASP A 55 -4.83 -0.38 10.30
CA ASP A 55 -4.82 -0.63 11.74
C ASP A 55 -5.91 -1.62 12.17
N ARG A 56 -7.09 -1.58 11.53
CA ARG A 56 -8.28 -2.31 12.01
C ARG A 56 -8.72 -3.46 11.11
N HIS A 57 -8.41 -3.40 9.82
CA HIS A 57 -9.00 -4.30 8.82
C HIS A 57 -7.98 -5.10 8.01
N LEU A 58 -6.68 -4.90 8.24
CA LEU A 58 -5.66 -5.60 7.45
C LEU A 58 -5.81 -7.12 7.55
N ASP A 59 -6.01 -7.65 8.75
CA ASP A 59 -6.08 -9.10 8.95
C ASP A 59 -7.30 -9.71 8.28
N ASP A 60 -8.46 -9.02 8.33
CA ASP A 60 -9.69 -9.41 7.63
C ASP A 60 -9.49 -9.36 6.10
N LEU A 61 -8.85 -8.31 5.60
CA LEU A 61 -8.56 -8.14 4.17
C LEU A 61 -7.58 -9.22 3.65
N LEU A 62 -6.59 -9.62 4.45
CA LEU A 62 -5.71 -10.72 4.10
C LEU A 62 -6.46 -12.06 4.04
N GLY A 63 -7.37 -12.29 4.99
CA GLY A 63 -8.24 -13.46 4.98
C GLY A 63 -9.11 -13.52 3.74
N LEU A 64 -9.81 -12.43 3.45
CA LEU A 64 -10.65 -12.30 2.26
C LEU A 64 -9.86 -12.49 0.97
N PHE A 65 -8.68 -11.87 0.85
CA PHE A 65 -7.82 -12.04 -0.32
C PHE A 65 -7.45 -13.50 -0.54
N VAL A 66 -7.07 -14.22 0.51
CA VAL A 66 -6.69 -15.64 0.41
C VAL A 66 -7.87 -16.48 -0.05
N GLU A 67 -9.07 -16.21 0.46
CA GLU A 67 -10.29 -16.92 0.09
C GLU A 67 -10.64 -16.69 -1.38
N GLU A 68 -10.66 -15.44 -1.83
CA GLU A 68 -10.94 -15.06 -3.21
C GLU A 68 -9.87 -15.58 -4.18
N TYR A 69 -8.60 -15.48 -3.81
CA TYR A 69 -7.50 -16.01 -4.63
C TYR A 69 -7.62 -17.52 -4.83
N ARG A 70 -7.99 -18.25 -3.78
CA ARG A 70 -8.23 -19.70 -3.86
C ARG A 70 -9.46 -20.03 -4.70
N SER A 71 -10.57 -19.30 -4.53
CA SER A 71 -11.82 -19.51 -5.29
C SER A 71 -11.62 -19.26 -6.77
N GLY A 72 -10.74 -18.32 -7.14
CA GLY A 72 -10.30 -18.05 -8.50
C GLY A 72 -9.31 -19.07 -9.09
N GLY A 73 -9.02 -20.17 -8.37
CA GLY A 73 -8.10 -21.22 -8.83
C GLY A 73 -6.63 -20.94 -8.55
N GLY A 74 -6.31 -19.95 -7.72
CA GLY A 74 -4.95 -19.67 -7.27
C GLY A 74 -4.40 -20.80 -6.38
N PRO A 75 -3.07 -21.00 -6.33
CA PRO A 75 -2.45 -21.97 -5.43
C PRO A 75 -2.70 -21.63 -3.96
N ALA A 76 -2.63 -22.65 -3.11
CA ALA A 76 -2.86 -22.48 -1.68
C ALA A 76 -1.84 -21.51 -1.06
N VAL A 77 -2.34 -20.46 -0.43
CA VAL A 77 -1.58 -19.44 0.30
C VAL A 77 -2.24 -19.28 1.67
N THR A 78 -1.45 -19.05 2.72
CA THR A 78 -1.99 -18.69 4.03
C THR A 78 -1.95 -17.18 4.25
N ALA A 79 -2.88 -16.65 5.05
CA ALA A 79 -2.90 -15.23 5.41
C ALA A 79 -1.57 -14.80 6.07
N ALA A 80 -1.00 -15.63 6.94
CA ALA A 80 0.29 -15.36 7.58
C ALA A 80 1.46 -15.28 6.59
N ALA A 81 1.52 -16.17 5.59
CA ALA A 81 2.53 -16.10 4.55
C ALA A 81 2.34 -14.88 3.66
N LEU A 82 1.09 -14.53 3.33
CA LEU A 82 0.75 -13.36 2.55
C LEU A 82 1.11 -12.07 3.30
N GLU A 83 0.78 -11.99 4.59
CA GLU A 83 1.20 -10.88 5.47
C GLU A 83 2.71 -10.72 5.50
N GLN A 84 3.45 -11.81 5.67
CA GLN A 84 4.91 -11.76 5.68
C GLN A 84 5.46 -11.17 4.37
N HIS A 85 4.96 -11.60 3.22
CA HIS A 85 5.36 -11.07 1.92
C HIS A 85 4.99 -9.59 1.75
N LEU A 86 3.81 -9.18 2.22
CA LEU A 86 3.38 -7.79 2.23
C LEU A 86 4.31 -6.93 3.10
N MET A 87 4.56 -7.36 4.34
CA MET A 87 5.43 -6.64 5.27
C MET A 87 6.86 -6.52 4.76
N MET A 88 7.40 -7.54 4.12
CA MET A 88 8.71 -7.49 3.48
C MET A 88 8.76 -6.49 2.33
N HIS A 89 7.71 -6.48 1.49
CA HIS A 89 7.59 -5.51 0.41
C HIS A 89 7.53 -4.07 0.97
N ILE A 90 6.71 -3.84 1.98
CA ILE A 90 6.57 -2.54 2.65
C ILE A 90 7.90 -2.10 3.28
N ALA A 91 8.62 -3.01 3.94
CA ALA A 91 9.92 -2.70 4.52
C ALA A 91 10.92 -2.25 3.45
N ALA A 92 11.04 -2.99 2.37
CA ALA A 92 11.96 -2.66 1.28
C ALA A 92 11.59 -1.33 0.60
N MET A 93 10.31 -1.14 0.26
CA MET A 93 9.82 0.09 -0.36
C MET A 93 9.88 1.30 0.58
N GLY A 94 9.58 1.09 1.85
CA GLY A 94 9.61 2.15 2.86
C GLY A 94 11.02 2.67 3.10
N VAL A 95 12.00 1.79 3.25
CA VAL A 95 13.42 2.19 3.38
C VAL A 95 13.89 2.95 2.14
N ALA A 96 13.59 2.44 0.94
CA ALA A 96 13.93 3.12 -0.31
C ALA A 96 13.28 4.53 -0.39
N ARG A 97 12.05 4.67 0.07
CA ARG A 97 11.33 5.96 0.13
C ARG A 97 11.93 6.91 1.14
N VAL A 98 12.25 6.43 2.35
CA VAL A 98 12.90 7.25 3.39
C VAL A 98 14.23 7.81 2.91
N LEU A 99 15.04 7.00 2.20
CA LEU A 99 16.31 7.44 1.64
C LEU A 99 16.16 8.46 0.51
N ALA A 100 15.12 8.32 -0.32
CA ALA A 100 14.85 9.24 -1.44
C ALA A 100 14.06 10.51 -1.01
N PHE A 101 13.45 10.50 0.16
CA PHE A 101 12.50 11.52 0.59
C PHE A 101 13.11 12.93 0.70
N PRO A 102 14.32 13.13 1.26
CA PRO A 102 14.91 14.47 1.35
C PRO A 102 15.03 15.15 -0.01
N GLU A 103 15.52 14.43 -1.02
CA GLU A 103 15.66 14.93 -2.39
C GLU A 103 14.30 15.24 -3.05
N ILE A 104 13.31 14.36 -2.84
CA ILE A 104 11.96 14.56 -3.36
C ILE A 104 11.30 15.79 -2.73
N ILE A 105 11.48 15.96 -1.42
CA ILE A 105 10.92 17.10 -0.68
C ILE A 105 11.56 18.40 -1.16
N GLU A 106 12.88 18.47 -1.19
CA GLU A 106 13.61 19.65 -1.63
C GLU A 106 13.18 20.09 -3.04
N PHE A 107 13.00 19.15 -3.94
CA PHE A 107 12.64 19.44 -5.33
C PHE A 107 11.15 19.77 -5.53
N ARG A 108 10.24 19.05 -4.83
CA ARG A 108 8.80 19.13 -5.09
C ARG A 108 8.01 19.96 -4.09
N LEU A 109 8.58 20.22 -2.93
CA LEU A 109 7.96 20.93 -1.82
C LEU A 109 8.95 21.94 -1.20
N PRO A 110 9.44 22.90 -1.96
CA PRO A 110 10.48 23.82 -1.47
C PRO A 110 10.10 24.58 -0.20
N GLY A 111 8.81 24.80 0.06
CA GLY A 111 8.31 25.46 1.28
C GLY A 111 8.06 24.53 2.46
N VAL A 112 8.27 23.21 2.32
CA VAL A 112 7.91 22.23 3.38
C VAL A 112 8.71 22.41 4.68
N PHE A 113 9.95 22.89 4.58
CA PHE A 113 10.80 23.12 5.74
C PHE A 113 10.36 24.32 6.60
N GLU A 114 9.56 25.21 6.03
CA GLU A 114 8.97 26.36 6.69
C GLU A 114 7.54 26.07 7.17
N ALA A 115 6.99 24.92 6.78
CA ALA A 115 5.65 24.51 7.12
C ALA A 115 5.49 24.27 8.64
N SER A 116 4.34 24.64 9.18
CA SER A 116 4.00 24.43 10.59
C SER A 116 3.81 22.97 10.98
N GLY A 117 3.69 22.07 10.00
CA GLY A 117 3.51 20.64 10.19
C GLY A 117 2.84 19.95 8.98
N PRO A 118 2.53 18.65 9.08
CA PRO A 118 1.97 17.87 7.99
C PRO A 118 0.55 18.30 7.58
N GLN A 119 -0.14 19.09 8.40
CA GLN A 119 -1.47 19.65 8.14
C GLN A 119 -1.40 21.08 7.58
N ASP A 120 -0.21 21.60 7.33
CA ASP A 120 -0.04 22.92 6.75
C ASP A 120 -0.73 23.00 5.39
N PRO A 121 -1.55 24.06 5.12
CA PRO A 121 -2.25 24.19 3.85
C PRO A 121 -1.32 24.16 2.62
N GLU A 122 -0.11 24.68 2.73
CA GLU A 122 0.87 24.65 1.63
C GLU A 122 1.34 23.23 1.33
N VAL A 123 1.55 22.41 2.38
CA VAL A 123 1.88 20.98 2.23
C VAL A 123 0.70 20.22 1.63
N LEU A 124 -0.52 20.48 2.13
CA LEU A 124 -1.72 19.78 1.68
C LEU A 124 -2.13 20.14 0.25
N ALA A 125 -1.80 21.34 -0.22
CA ALA A 125 -2.10 21.78 -1.59
C ALA A 125 -1.30 21.03 -2.67
N VAL A 126 -0.14 20.47 -2.30
CA VAL A 126 0.74 19.78 -3.24
C VAL A 126 0.50 18.27 -3.20
N GLU A 127 -0.24 17.75 -4.18
CA GLU A 127 -0.63 16.33 -4.24
C GLU A 127 0.55 15.35 -4.09
N PRO A 128 1.67 15.49 -4.82
CA PRO A 128 2.81 14.58 -4.65
C PRO A 128 3.36 14.57 -3.22
N GLY A 129 3.33 15.72 -2.53
CA GLY A 129 3.76 15.84 -1.15
C GLY A 129 2.82 15.13 -0.19
N ARG A 130 1.51 15.32 -0.32
CA ARG A 130 0.50 14.61 0.46
C ARG A 130 0.66 13.10 0.33
N ASN A 131 0.79 12.62 -0.91
CA ASN A 131 0.93 11.19 -1.19
C ASN A 131 2.21 10.61 -0.58
N CYS A 132 3.33 11.33 -0.67
CA CYS A 132 4.58 10.95 -0.02
C CYS A 132 4.45 10.88 1.50
N LEU A 133 3.86 11.89 2.12
CA LEU A 133 3.64 11.93 3.58
C LEU A 133 2.69 10.81 4.03
N HIS A 134 1.62 10.56 3.27
CA HIS A 134 0.70 9.47 3.56
C HIS A 134 1.40 8.10 3.54
N VAL A 135 2.10 7.79 2.46
CA VAL A 135 2.85 6.52 2.32
C VAL A 135 3.89 6.36 3.41
N LEU A 136 4.62 7.44 3.76
CA LEU A 136 5.59 7.43 4.84
C LEU A 136 4.92 7.18 6.20
N THR A 137 3.79 7.82 6.45
CA THR A 137 3.03 7.64 7.70
C THR A 137 2.57 6.20 7.85
N VAL A 138 1.99 5.60 6.81
CA VAL A 138 1.58 4.18 6.80
C VAL A 138 2.78 3.28 7.05
N PHE A 139 3.90 3.52 6.37
CA PHE A 139 5.12 2.75 6.56
C PHE A 139 5.63 2.79 8.00
N LEU A 140 5.75 3.99 8.60
CA LEU A 140 6.26 4.14 9.97
C LEU A 140 5.34 3.50 11.01
N LYS A 141 4.02 3.64 10.84
CA LYS A 141 3.04 2.96 11.70
C LYS A 141 3.15 1.43 11.61
N LEU A 142 3.25 0.88 10.41
CA LEU A 142 3.43 -0.56 10.21
C LEU A 142 4.80 -1.04 10.70
N TRP A 143 5.84 -0.21 10.54
CA TRP A 143 7.17 -0.52 11.07
C TRP A 143 7.13 -0.80 12.57
N GLU A 144 6.42 0.04 13.31
CA GLU A 144 6.23 -0.10 14.75
C GLU A 144 5.24 -1.23 15.09
N ALA A 145 4.02 -1.16 14.57
CA ALA A 145 2.93 -2.06 14.93
C ALA A 145 3.16 -3.53 14.55
N ARG A 146 3.89 -3.77 13.45
CA ARG A 146 4.15 -5.12 12.91
C ARG A 146 5.61 -5.58 13.04
N ASP A 147 6.44 -4.88 13.81
CA ASP A 147 7.86 -5.21 14.07
C ASP A 147 8.64 -5.49 12.77
N LEU A 148 8.54 -4.60 11.77
CA LEU A 148 9.21 -4.82 10.49
C LEU A 148 10.72 -4.96 10.64
N GLY A 149 11.33 -4.20 11.56
CA GLY A 149 12.76 -4.28 11.87
C GLY A 149 13.16 -5.64 12.44
N GLY A 150 12.37 -6.21 13.34
CA GLY A 150 12.59 -7.55 13.88
C GLY A 150 12.36 -8.65 12.84
N ARG A 151 11.34 -8.49 12.00
CA ARG A 151 11.10 -9.43 10.88
C ARG A 151 12.27 -9.44 9.89
N ALA A 152 12.81 -8.28 9.52
CA ALA A 152 13.97 -8.18 8.61
C ALA A 152 15.21 -8.86 9.20
N ARG A 153 15.51 -8.65 10.49
CA ARG A 153 16.65 -9.30 11.16
C ARG A 153 16.56 -10.84 11.22
N ARG A 154 15.35 -11.40 11.22
CA ARG A 154 15.16 -12.86 11.22
C ARG A 154 15.41 -13.52 9.86
N LEU A 155 15.63 -12.74 8.81
CA LEU A 155 15.91 -13.22 7.46
C LEU A 155 17.39 -13.10 7.08
N SER A 156 18.19 -12.42 7.88
CA SER A 156 19.64 -12.30 7.73
C SER A 156 20.36 -13.41 8.50
#